data_260ae5978f2693ea5c786d39c15fb02c
#
_entry.id   260ae5978f2693ea5c786d39c15fb02c
#
_cell.length_a   1.000
_cell.length_b   1.000
_cell.length_c   1.000
_cell.angle_alpha   90.00
_cell.angle_beta   90.00
_cell.angle_gamma   90.00
#
_symmetry.space_group_name_H-M   'P 1'
#
loop_
_entity.id
_entity.type
_entity.pdbx_description
1 polymer ?
#
loop_
_entity_poly.entity_id
_entity_poly.type
_entity_poly.pdbx_seq_one_letter_code
_entity_poly.pdbx_strand_id
1 'polypeptide(L)'
;MIEIRFEERVKIGLQYVLESLHGCSPFGQERIRRLRFYAPEERAALEEELYNVEQAANAAGELKDVYNKLMTGLCQMKDIRNSLRRCAAGETPDHVELFEIKGYLQRLDGMRPLFEQINAVTHFKGMTFHEVKDALAVLDPDGTGSRGFYIPDSATAKLKEIRSAKKDVEERLFHAQTDAEKDDLRLKRTRLCGEEDAEEMHVRKAMGAALAPMVDDLLSDAETAGRLDFIIQKALFAVRYGGVKPELTEKDLELEDMINPEICDLLEQQGRRFVPVSISLTPGATVITGANMGGKSVAMKTVALNVLLLQAGFLVCAKKARMPLFHSVKMLFDDLQSIQSGLSGFGSEIVQFQKALSEVEQGYSLFLLDEFARGTNPDEGAVIVQAVTRYLNGVDAISLLTTHYDKVAEYARTHYQIIGLRDIDPEAIRRELAVTSEDGVAVIARHMNYGLYRVEGKSDCPRDALNICRMLSLKPEILKMVEESY
;
A
#
# COMPACT_ATOMS: atom_id res chain seq x y z
N MET A 1 -15.73 -7.64 3.59
CA MET A 1 -14.42 -6.91 3.63
C MET A 1 -13.61 -7.36 2.43
N ILE A 2 -12.98 -6.44 1.71
CA ILE A 2 -12.13 -6.79 0.55
C ILE A 2 -10.88 -7.49 1.06
N GLU A 3 -10.64 -8.69 0.56
CA GLU A 3 -9.44 -9.49 0.82
C GLU A 3 -8.74 -9.74 -0.52
N ILE A 4 -7.47 -9.33 -0.61
CA ILE A 4 -6.64 -9.48 -1.80
C ILE A 4 -5.41 -10.29 -1.43
N ARG A 5 -5.23 -11.44 -2.07
CA ARG A 5 -4.08 -12.33 -1.85
C ARG A 5 -2.78 -11.65 -2.30
N PHE A 6 -1.66 -12.10 -1.75
CA PHE A 6 -0.35 -11.53 -2.09
C PHE A 6 -0.06 -11.60 -3.59
N GLU A 7 -0.33 -12.75 -4.22
CA GLU A 7 -0.12 -12.95 -5.66
C GLU A 7 -0.97 -11.97 -6.51
N GLU A 8 -2.20 -11.70 -6.08
CA GLU A 8 -3.08 -10.72 -6.73
C GLU A 8 -2.54 -9.30 -6.58
N ARG A 9 -2.02 -8.94 -5.38
CA ARG A 9 -1.37 -7.64 -5.16
C ARG A 9 -0.18 -7.43 -6.08
N VAL A 10 0.65 -8.47 -6.25
CA VAL A 10 1.80 -8.46 -7.17
C VAL A 10 1.33 -8.29 -8.61
N LYS A 11 0.34 -9.07 -9.06
CA LYS A 11 -0.13 -9.06 -10.46
C LYS A 11 -0.69 -7.73 -10.93
N ILE A 12 -1.29 -6.95 -10.03
CA ILE A 12 -1.90 -5.65 -10.37
C ILE A 12 -0.99 -4.44 -10.07
N GLY A 13 0.18 -4.65 -9.45
CA GLY A 13 1.10 -3.60 -9.06
C GLY A 13 0.81 -2.97 -7.69
N LEU A 14 -0.16 -3.48 -6.92
CA LEU A 14 -0.43 -2.96 -5.57
C LEU A 14 0.74 -3.23 -4.62
N GLN A 15 1.40 -4.39 -4.74
CA GLN A 15 2.57 -4.71 -3.93
C GLN A 15 3.71 -3.73 -4.21
N TYR A 16 3.95 -3.39 -5.47
CA TYR A 16 4.91 -2.36 -5.88
C TYR A 16 4.62 -1.01 -5.22
N VAL A 17 3.35 -0.57 -5.22
CA VAL A 17 2.95 0.67 -4.53
C VAL A 17 3.30 0.60 -3.05
N LEU A 18 2.94 -0.48 -2.35
CA LEU A 18 3.21 -0.63 -0.92
C LEU A 18 4.70 -0.65 -0.60
N GLU A 19 5.53 -1.28 -1.43
CA GLU A 19 6.99 -1.31 -1.30
C GLU A 19 7.65 0.03 -1.58
N SER A 20 7.01 0.88 -2.39
CA SER A 20 7.47 2.25 -2.65
C SER A 20 7.21 3.21 -1.49
N LEU A 21 6.35 2.83 -0.53
CA LEU A 21 6.07 3.63 0.66
C LEU A 21 7.12 3.37 1.74
N HIS A 22 7.77 4.41 2.19
CA HIS A 22 8.81 4.33 3.21
C HIS A 22 8.27 4.78 4.58
N GLY A 23 7.38 3.98 5.17
CA GLY A 23 6.87 4.25 6.52
C GLY A 23 8.04 4.43 7.50
N CYS A 24 8.09 5.58 8.15
CA CYS A 24 9.19 5.97 9.02
C CYS A 24 9.05 5.38 10.42
N SER A 25 7.85 5.51 11.00
CA SER A 25 7.55 5.00 12.33
C SER A 25 7.17 3.52 12.32
N PRO A 26 7.36 2.78 13.43
CA PRO A 26 6.84 1.42 13.57
C PRO A 26 5.32 1.35 13.35
N PHE A 27 4.61 2.40 13.76
CA PHE A 27 3.16 2.52 13.65
C PHE A 27 2.70 2.73 12.18
N GLY A 28 3.42 3.57 11.41
CA GLY A 28 3.19 3.77 9.97
C GLY A 28 3.52 2.51 9.17
N GLN A 29 4.64 1.85 9.48
CA GLN A 29 5.01 0.57 8.88
C GLN A 29 3.96 -0.52 9.13
N GLU A 30 3.35 -0.56 10.31
CA GLU A 30 2.27 -1.50 10.60
C GLU A 30 1.04 -1.23 9.73
N ARG A 31 0.66 0.05 9.52
CA ARG A 31 -0.45 0.44 8.65
C ARG A 31 -0.22 0.04 7.19
N ILE A 32 1.01 0.18 6.69
CA ILE A 32 1.39 -0.28 5.34
C ILE A 32 1.28 -1.81 5.24
N ARG A 33 1.82 -2.55 6.21
CA ARG A 33 1.78 -4.02 6.22
C ARG A 33 0.37 -4.57 6.36
N ARG A 34 -0.48 -3.92 7.18
CA ARG A 34 -1.87 -4.29 7.43
C ARG A 34 -2.82 -3.36 6.68
N LEU A 35 -2.56 -3.20 5.35
CA LEU A 35 -3.41 -2.36 4.52
C LEU A 35 -4.87 -2.72 4.71
N ARG A 36 -5.68 -1.72 5.01
CA ARG A 36 -7.14 -1.83 5.17
C ARG A 36 -7.82 -1.24 3.94
N PHE A 37 -8.91 -1.88 3.52
CA PHE A 37 -9.82 -1.35 2.51
C PHE A 37 -11.11 -0.89 3.18
N TYR A 38 -11.54 0.32 2.86
CA TYR A 38 -12.79 0.89 3.33
C TYR A 38 -13.97 0.22 2.61
N ALA A 39 -14.98 -0.20 3.39
CA ALA A 39 -16.24 -0.69 2.86
C ALA A 39 -17.16 0.47 2.48
N PRO A 40 -18.21 0.24 1.63
CA PRO A 40 -19.16 1.30 1.26
C PRO A 40 -19.81 2.01 2.46
N GLU A 41 -20.06 1.30 3.56
CA GLU A 41 -20.62 1.82 4.79
C GLU A 41 -19.67 2.78 5.52
N GLU A 42 -18.38 2.72 5.20
CA GLU A 42 -17.33 3.56 5.79
C GLU A 42 -17.01 4.79 4.93
N ARG A 43 -17.88 5.14 3.99
CA ARG A 43 -17.70 6.24 3.04
C ARG A 43 -17.23 7.54 3.70
N ALA A 44 -17.84 7.94 4.82
CA ALA A 44 -17.48 9.18 5.52
C ALA A 44 -16.03 9.15 6.05
N ALA A 45 -15.59 8.01 6.58
CA ALA A 45 -14.21 7.83 7.06
C ALA A 45 -13.20 7.82 5.90
N LEU A 46 -13.57 7.23 4.77
CA LEU A 46 -12.75 7.30 3.55
C LEU A 46 -12.65 8.73 2.99
N GLU A 47 -13.75 9.47 2.94
CA GLU A 47 -13.76 10.88 2.48
C GLU A 47 -12.87 11.76 3.36
N GLU A 48 -12.85 11.52 4.67
CA GLU A 48 -11.92 12.18 5.60
C GLU A 48 -10.46 11.82 5.32
N GLU A 49 -10.17 10.53 5.12
CA GLU A 49 -8.82 10.06 4.79
C GLU A 49 -8.33 10.64 3.46
N LEU A 50 -9.17 10.60 2.41
CA LEU A 50 -8.85 11.17 1.10
C LEU A 50 -8.65 12.70 1.19
N TYR A 51 -9.45 13.40 2.00
CA TYR A 51 -9.25 14.81 2.25
C TYR A 51 -7.86 15.06 2.85
N ASN A 52 -7.50 14.33 3.91
CA ASN A 52 -6.21 14.50 4.57
C ASN A 52 -5.03 14.22 3.63
N VAL A 53 -5.12 13.17 2.82
CA VAL A 53 -4.07 12.84 1.82
C VAL A 53 -3.97 13.92 0.73
N GLU A 54 -5.11 14.44 0.25
CA GLU A 54 -5.16 15.52 -0.74
C GLU A 54 -4.52 16.82 -0.20
N GLN A 55 -4.87 17.22 1.04
CA GLN A 55 -4.27 18.40 1.66
C GLN A 55 -2.77 18.24 1.87
N ALA A 56 -2.32 17.05 2.32
CA ALA A 56 -0.91 16.76 2.46
C ALA A 56 -0.17 16.80 1.10
N ALA A 57 -0.77 16.28 0.03
CA ALA A 57 -0.19 16.30 -1.30
C ALA A 57 -0.08 17.73 -1.85
N ASN A 58 -1.13 18.54 -1.71
CA ASN A 58 -1.15 19.93 -2.14
C ASN A 58 -0.10 20.79 -1.43
N ALA A 59 0.13 20.53 -0.14
CA ALA A 59 1.11 21.24 0.67
C ALA A 59 2.54 20.70 0.55
N ALA A 60 2.78 19.57 -0.15
CA ALA A 60 4.07 18.88 -0.15
C ALA A 60 5.23 19.74 -0.68
N GLY A 61 4.98 20.64 -1.62
CA GLY A 61 5.99 21.56 -2.15
C GLY A 61 6.39 22.62 -1.11
N GLU A 62 5.40 23.26 -0.48
CA GLU A 62 5.59 24.30 0.53
C GLU A 62 6.17 23.75 1.84
N LEU A 63 5.67 22.59 2.29
CA LEU A 63 6.04 21.98 3.58
C LEU A 63 7.17 20.95 3.48
N LYS A 64 7.91 20.89 2.37
CA LYS A 64 8.95 19.87 2.12
C LYS A 64 9.93 19.72 3.30
N ASP A 65 10.47 20.82 3.81
CA ASP A 65 11.44 20.80 4.90
C ASP A 65 10.80 20.39 6.23
N VAL A 66 9.55 20.76 6.46
CA VAL A 66 8.80 20.39 7.66
C VAL A 66 8.49 18.89 7.63
N TYR A 67 8.07 18.36 6.48
CA TYR A 67 7.86 16.91 6.30
C TYR A 67 9.15 16.13 6.52
N ASN A 68 10.28 16.57 6.00
CA ASN A 68 11.57 15.91 6.21
C ASN A 68 11.97 15.86 7.69
N LYS A 69 11.77 16.96 8.42
CA LYS A 69 12.03 17.01 9.87
C LYS A 69 11.08 16.09 10.64
N LEU A 70 9.79 16.11 10.31
CA LEU A 70 8.79 15.24 10.92
C LEU A 70 9.13 13.76 10.67
N MET A 71 9.41 13.37 9.43
CA MET A 71 9.79 12.00 9.07
C MET A 71 11.06 11.55 9.81
N THR A 72 12.05 12.44 9.97
CA THR A 72 13.25 12.15 10.76
C THR A 72 12.89 11.83 12.22
N GLY A 73 11.95 12.57 12.81
CA GLY A 73 11.44 12.31 14.16
C GLY A 73 10.71 10.97 14.25
N LEU A 74 9.84 10.69 13.30
CA LEU A 74 9.08 9.43 13.19
C LEU A 74 10.00 8.20 13.04
N CYS A 75 11.05 8.27 12.23
CA CYS A 75 12.02 7.19 12.04
C CYS A 75 12.78 6.82 13.32
N GLN A 76 12.86 7.74 14.29
CA GLN A 76 13.54 7.51 15.56
C GLN A 76 12.61 6.98 16.67
N MET A 77 11.30 6.90 16.40
CA MET A 77 10.34 6.36 17.37
C MET A 77 10.52 4.86 17.56
N LYS A 78 10.28 4.42 18.80
CA LYS A 78 10.18 2.99 19.14
C LYS A 78 8.74 2.63 19.43
N ASP A 79 8.39 1.36 19.22
CA ASP A 79 7.07 0.86 19.59
C ASP A 79 7.03 0.57 21.10
N ILE A 80 6.46 1.51 21.84
CA ILE A 80 6.35 1.47 23.30
C ILE A 80 4.96 1.02 23.78
N ARG A 81 4.05 0.68 22.87
CA ARG A 81 2.65 0.38 23.22
C ARG A 81 2.52 -0.78 24.19
N ASN A 82 3.38 -1.79 24.09
CA ASN A 82 3.36 -2.91 25.04
C ASN A 82 3.82 -2.48 26.45
N SER A 83 4.90 -1.71 26.52
CA SER A 83 5.43 -1.18 27.81
C SER A 83 4.41 -0.25 28.47
N LEU A 84 3.71 0.58 27.72
CA LEU A 84 2.62 1.42 28.24
C LEU A 84 1.46 0.58 28.79
N ARG A 85 1.02 -0.46 28.07
CA ARG A 85 -0.06 -1.36 28.56
C ARG A 85 0.34 -2.09 29.84
N ARG A 86 1.60 -2.50 29.98
CA ARG A 86 2.13 -3.09 31.21
C ARG A 86 2.08 -2.11 32.39
N CYS A 87 2.45 -0.84 32.17
CA CYS A 87 2.30 0.22 33.16
C CYS A 87 0.83 0.37 33.61
N ALA A 88 -0.11 0.41 32.67
CA ALA A 88 -1.54 0.48 32.94
C ALA A 88 -2.05 -0.76 33.70
N ALA A 89 -1.47 -1.94 33.47
CA ALA A 89 -1.77 -3.18 34.20
C ALA A 89 -1.14 -3.22 35.63
N GLY A 90 -0.38 -2.19 36.04
CA GLY A 90 0.28 -2.11 37.34
C GLY A 90 1.57 -2.92 37.42
N GLU A 91 2.13 -3.38 36.30
CA GLU A 91 3.43 -4.03 36.26
C GLU A 91 4.56 -2.99 36.47
N THR A 92 5.68 -3.42 37.04
CA THR A 92 6.85 -2.55 37.22
C THR A 92 7.66 -2.53 35.93
N PRO A 93 7.81 -1.38 35.26
CA PRO A 93 8.64 -1.27 34.05
C PRO A 93 10.12 -1.41 34.39
N ASP A 94 10.93 -1.95 33.50
CA ASP A 94 12.36 -2.00 33.61
C ASP A 94 13.04 -0.68 33.16
N HIS A 95 14.37 -0.60 33.32
CA HIS A 95 15.13 0.59 32.92
C HIS A 95 15.09 0.86 31.42
N VAL A 96 15.06 -0.21 30.57
CA VAL A 96 15.01 -0.09 29.11
C VAL A 96 13.64 0.41 28.66
N GLU A 97 12.58 -0.12 29.26
CA GLU A 97 11.21 0.32 28.98
C GLU A 97 11.01 1.80 29.32
N LEU A 98 11.47 2.25 30.51
CA LEU A 98 11.40 3.66 30.91
C LEU A 98 12.25 4.56 30.00
N PHE A 99 13.43 4.09 29.59
CA PHE A 99 14.28 4.78 28.60
C PHE A 99 13.55 4.95 27.25
N GLU A 100 12.93 3.88 26.74
CA GLU A 100 12.23 3.91 25.45
C GLU A 100 10.98 4.79 25.53
N ILE A 101 10.21 4.73 26.63
CA ILE A 101 9.06 5.60 26.87
C ILE A 101 9.51 7.07 26.93
N LYS A 102 10.56 7.39 27.70
CA LYS A 102 11.13 8.75 27.75
C LYS A 102 11.53 9.23 26.38
N GLY A 103 12.25 8.39 25.61
CA GLY A 103 12.67 8.69 24.25
C GLY A 103 11.51 8.95 23.30
N TYR A 104 10.42 8.18 23.42
CA TYR A 104 9.19 8.39 22.65
C TYR A 104 8.54 9.74 23.01
N LEU A 105 8.36 10.03 24.30
CA LEU A 105 7.77 11.29 24.76
C LEU A 105 8.55 12.52 24.31
N GLN A 106 9.89 12.49 24.40
CA GLN A 106 10.74 13.58 23.92
C GLN A 106 10.58 13.82 22.41
N ARG A 107 10.41 12.76 21.61
CA ARG A 107 10.18 12.90 20.17
C ARG A 107 8.80 13.43 19.87
N LEU A 108 7.79 12.97 20.61
CA LEU A 108 6.42 13.44 20.44
C LEU A 108 6.31 14.93 20.79
N ASP A 109 6.94 15.38 21.88
CA ASP A 109 7.01 16.80 22.25
C ASP A 109 7.69 17.65 21.16
N GLY A 110 8.81 17.17 20.60
CA GLY A 110 9.50 17.83 19.50
C GLY A 110 8.74 17.82 18.16
N MET A 111 7.85 16.85 17.95
CA MET A 111 7.04 16.75 16.74
C MET A 111 5.76 17.60 16.78
N ARG A 112 5.22 17.88 17.94
CA ARG A 112 4.00 18.71 18.08
C ARG A 112 4.08 20.04 17.33
N PRO A 113 5.12 20.88 17.50
CA PRO A 113 5.23 22.14 16.79
C PRO A 113 5.30 21.95 15.26
N LEU A 114 5.93 20.86 14.79
CA LEU A 114 5.96 20.53 13.36
C LEU A 114 4.56 20.13 12.84
N PHE A 115 3.84 19.31 13.60
CA PHE A 115 2.46 18.97 13.29
C PHE A 115 1.56 20.20 13.27
N GLU A 116 1.69 21.12 14.22
CA GLU A 116 0.92 22.37 14.27
C GLU A 116 1.18 23.24 13.03
N GLN A 117 2.45 23.34 12.58
CA GLN A 117 2.81 24.03 11.34
C GLN A 117 2.15 23.37 10.12
N ILE A 118 2.19 22.05 10.04
CA ILE A 118 1.55 21.30 8.96
C ILE A 118 0.04 21.52 9.01
N ASN A 119 -0.56 21.37 10.18
CA ASN A 119 -2.02 21.45 10.35
C ASN A 119 -2.57 22.85 10.12
N ALA A 120 -1.78 23.90 10.34
CA ALA A 120 -2.16 25.27 10.00
C ALA A 120 -2.41 25.48 8.49
N VAL A 121 -1.74 24.68 7.64
CA VAL A 121 -1.89 24.72 6.18
C VAL A 121 -2.87 23.67 5.69
N THR A 122 -2.77 22.44 6.23
CA THR A 122 -3.51 21.28 5.71
C THR A 122 -4.89 21.11 6.33
N HIS A 123 -5.13 21.66 7.52
CA HIS A 123 -6.38 21.49 8.27
C HIS A 123 -6.82 20.02 8.38
N PHE A 124 -5.91 19.14 8.79
CA PHE A 124 -6.18 17.70 8.92
C PHE A 124 -7.36 17.43 9.84
N LYS A 125 -8.21 16.51 9.42
CA LYS A 125 -9.39 16.06 10.16
C LYS A 125 -9.06 14.85 11.01
N GLY A 126 -9.66 14.77 12.22
CA GLY A 126 -9.59 13.60 13.10
C GLY A 126 -8.17 13.27 13.58
N MET A 127 -7.28 14.26 13.70
CA MET A 127 -5.91 14.08 14.20
C MET A 127 -5.58 15.15 15.23
N THR A 128 -5.18 14.71 16.42
CA THR A 128 -4.72 15.55 17.51
C THR A 128 -3.61 14.84 18.27
N PHE A 129 -2.68 15.59 18.84
CA PHE A 129 -1.68 15.08 19.78
C PHE A 129 -1.90 15.70 21.16
N HIS A 130 -1.81 14.86 22.18
CA HIS A 130 -1.94 15.30 23.58
C HIS A 130 -0.67 16.00 24.08
N GLU A 131 -0.79 16.74 25.18
CA GLU A 131 0.39 17.26 25.87
C GLU A 131 1.07 16.16 26.66
N VAL A 132 2.40 16.06 26.50
CA VAL A 132 3.19 15.00 27.13
C VAL A 132 4.07 15.51 28.27
N LYS A 133 3.94 16.79 28.65
CA LYS A 133 4.77 17.44 29.69
C LYS A 133 4.69 16.73 31.01
N ASP A 134 3.49 16.34 31.43
CA ASP A 134 3.31 15.66 32.75
C ASP A 134 3.93 14.26 32.74
N ALA A 135 3.79 13.52 31.62
CA ALA A 135 4.44 12.23 31.43
C ALA A 135 5.98 12.35 31.39
N LEU A 136 6.50 13.40 30.75
CA LEU A 136 7.94 13.71 30.76
C LEU A 136 8.44 14.07 32.17
N ALA A 137 7.69 14.84 32.92
CA ALA A 137 8.06 15.20 34.31
C ALA A 137 8.16 13.98 35.21
N VAL A 138 7.38 12.92 34.98
CA VAL A 138 7.51 11.65 35.71
C VAL A 138 8.87 10.99 35.43
N LEU A 139 9.37 11.05 34.19
CA LEU A 139 10.60 10.36 33.75
C LEU A 139 11.86 11.25 33.77
N ASP A 140 11.69 12.56 33.89
CA ASP A 140 12.76 13.56 33.95
C ASP A 140 12.38 14.66 34.95
N PRO A 141 12.25 14.33 36.27
CA PRO A 141 11.75 15.25 37.25
C PRO A 141 12.68 16.47 37.43
N ASP A 142 13.97 16.33 37.17
CA ASP A 142 14.95 17.42 37.24
C ASP A 142 14.97 18.27 35.92
N GLY A 143 14.18 17.93 34.91
CA GLY A 143 14.08 18.68 33.64
C GLY A 143 15.39 18.75 32.85
N THR A 144 16.24 17.73 32.96
CA THR A 144 17.57 17.73 32.34
C THR A 144 17.57 17.67 30.84
N GLY A 145 16.47 17.20 30.24
CA GLY A 145 16.35 16.94 28.80
C GLY A 145 17.33 15.87 28.28
N SER A 146 18.04 15.18 29.21
CA SER A 146 18.99 14.13 28.82
C SER A 146 18.35 13.03 28.02
N ARG A 147 19.05 12.57 26.96
CA ARG A 147 18.61 11.43 26.15
C ARG A 147 18.74 10.08 26.86
N GLY A 148 19.54 10.00 27.92
CA GLY A 148 19.65 8.81 28.78
C GLY A 148 18.51 8.71 29.74
N PHE A 149 18.30 7.51 30.27
CA PHE A 149 17.44 7.29 31.44
C PHE A 149 18.31 6.87 32.61
N TYR A 150 18.20 7.63 33.67
CA TYR A 150 18.83 7.38 34.96
C TYR A 150 17.86 7.83 36.04
N ILE A 151 17.67 7.02 37.07
CA ILE A 151 16.86 7.40 38.21
C ILE A 151 17.68 8.40 39.04
N PRO A 152 17.27 9.68 39.10
CA PRO A 152 18.07 10.70 39.79
C PRO A 152 18.11 10.45 41.29
N ASP A 153 19.15 10.95 41.93
CA ASP A 153 19.30 10.87 43.41
C ASP A 153 18.18 11.63 44.14
N SER A 154 17.55 12.59 43.45
CA SER A 154 16.39 13.34 43.93
C SER A 154 15.08 12.52 43.95
N ALA A 155 15.04 11.34 43.32
CA ALA A 155 13.82 10.54 43.24
C ALA A 155 13.27 10.13 44.61
N THR A 156 14.15 9.71 45.54
CA THR A 156 13.80 9.52 46.98
C THR A 156 14.95 9.92 47.87
N ALA A 157 14.64 10.43 49.08
CA ALA A 157 15.67 10.72 50.08
C ALA A 157 16.51 9.47 50.45
N LYS A 158 15.85 8.31 50.49
CA LYS A 158 16.48 7.02 50.79
C LYS A 158 17.47 6.59 49.70
N LEU A 159 17.14 6.75 48.40
CA LEU A 159 18.06 6.44 47.28
C LEU A 159 19.32 7.32 47.38
N LYS A 160 19.14 8.61 47.66
CA LYS A 160 20.26 9.55 47.88
C LYS A 160 21.17 9.13 49.01
N GLU A 161 20.61 8.73 50.16
CA GLU A 161 21.38 8.24 51.31
C GLU A 161 22.16 6.96 50.97
N ILE A 162 21.51 5.97 50.30
CA ILE A 162 22.16 4.71 49.93
C ILE A 162 23.33 4.97 48.97
N ARG A 163 23.13 5.81 47.94
CA ARG A 163 24.17 6.15 46.95
C ARG A 163 25.33 6.93 47.57
N SER A 164 25.04 7.86 48.49
CA SER A 164 26.07 8.56 49.25
C SER A 164 26.89 7.58 50.08
N ALA A 165 26.23 6.70 50.83
CA ALA A 165 26.90 5.68 51.65
C ALA A 165 27.72 4.68 50.78
N LYS A 166 27.22 4.32 49.63
CA LYS A 166 27.94 3.47 48.66
C LYS A 166 29.21 4.16 48.17
N LYS A 167 29.13 5.44 47.81
CA LYS A 167 30.27 6.24 47.38
C LYS A 167 31.33 6.34 48.48
N ASP A 168 30.95 6.60 49.73
CA ASP A 168 31.85 6.64 50.88
C ASP A 168 32.56 5.29 51.10
N VAL A 169 31.83 4.17 50.92
CA VAL A 169 32.42 2.83 51.00
C VAL A 169 33.39 2.56 49.87
N GLU A 170 33.07 2.99 48.63
CA GLU A 170 33.93 2.85 47.45
C GLU A 170 35.21 3.68 47.56
N GLU A 171 35.14 4.91 48.09
CA GLU A 171 36.32 5.74 48.41
C GLU A 171 37.20 5.08 49.47
N ARG A 172 36.63 4.56 50.55
CA ARG A 172 37.36 3.84 51.57
C ARG A 172 37.97 2.54 51.02
N LEU A 173 37.27 1.80 50.17
CA LEU A 173 37.77 0.59 49.54
C LEU A 173 39.01 0.88 48.66
N PHE A 174 39.03 2.04 47.98
CA PHE A 174 40.18 2.47 47.18
C PHE A 174 41.43 2.73 48.03
N HIS A 175 41.25 3.20 49.26
CA HIS A 175 42.34 3.53 50.19
C HIS A 175 42.70 2.40 51.17
N ALA A 176 41.95 1.32 51.23
CA ALA A 176 42.15 0.23 52.18
C ALA A 176 43.47 -0.52 51.92
N GLN A 177 44.25 -0.75 52.96
CA GLN A 177 45.59 -1.35 52.91
C GLN A 177 45.61 -2.82 53.28
N THR A 178 44.66 -3.31 54.08
CA THR A 178 44.59 -4.72 54.46
C THR A 178 43.49 -5.50 53.76
N ASP A 179 43.74 -6.80 53.55
CA ASP A 179 42.75 -7.67 52.86
C ASP A 179 41.48 -7.84 53.70
N ALA A 180 41.62 -7.91 55.05
CA ALA A 180 40.46 -8.00 55.93
C ALA A 180 39.55 -6.77 55.84
N GLU A 181 40.14 -5.55 55.79
CA GLU A 181 39.39 -4.30 55.60
C GLU A 181 38.73 -4.26 54.24
N LYS A 182 39.42 -4.72 53.18
CA LYS A 182 38.84 -4.80 51.82
C LYS A 182 37.64 -5.73 51.79
N ASP A 183 37.72 -6.86 52.46
CA ASP A 183 36.61 -7.84 52.44
C ASP A 183 35.39 -7.33 53.22
N ASP A 184 35.58 -6.64 54.36
CA ASP A 184 34.48 -5.99 55.10
C ASP A 184 33.81 -4.87 54.24
N LEU A 185 34.61 -4.06 53.58
CA LEU A 185 34.11 -2.98 52.72
C LEU A 185 33.40 -3.54 51.45
N ARG A 186 33.89 -4.62 50.88
CA ARG A 186 33.22 -5.34 49.75
C ARG A 186 31.87 -5.87 50.21
N LEU A 187 31.78 -6.47 51.40
CA LEU A 187 30.52 -6.97 51.92
C LEU A 187 29.52 -5.83 52.14
N LYS A 188 29.97 -4.70 52.72
CA LYS A 188 29.14 -3.50 52.89
C LYS A 188 28.67 -2.94 51.54
N ARG A 189 29.57 -2.85 50.55
CA ARG A 189 29.23 -2.42 49.19
C ARG A 189 28.17 -3.32 48.59
N THR A 190 28.33 -4.65 48.67
CA THR A 190 27.35 -5.61 48.12
C THR A 190 25.96 -5.43 48.77
N ARG A 191 25.91 -5.21 50.06
CA ARG A 191 24.65 -4.93 50.76
C ARG A 191 24.00 -3.63 50.27
N LEU A 192 24.79 -2.54 50.17
CA LEU A 192 24.29 -1.24 49.67
C LEU A 192 23.82 -1.34 48.21
N CYS A 193 24.46 -2.13 47.33
CA CYS A 193 23.98 -2.40 46.00
C CYS A 193 22.59 -3.09 46.02
N GLY A 194 22.40 -4.08 46.89
CA GLY A 194 21.09 -4.74 47.03
C GLY A 194 19.99 -3.80 47.56
N GLU A 195 20.34 -2.89 48.46
CA GLU A 195 19.43 -1.86 49.00
C GLU A 195 19.11 -0.81 47.92
N GLU A 196 20.08 -0.42 47.07
CA GLU A 196 19.91 0.46 45.93
C GLU A 196 18.98 -0.16 44.89
N ASP A 197 19.22 -1.42 44.49
CA ASP A 197 18.39 -2.14 43.54
C ASP A 197 16.92 -2.26 44.01
N ALA A 198 16.71 -2.53 45.28
CA ALA A 198 15.37 -2.60 45.88
C ALA A 198 14.67 -1.22 45.89
N GLU A 199 15.39 -0.15 46.20
CA GLU A 199 14.84 1.21 46.17
C GLU A 199 14.57 1.69 44.78
N GLU A 200 15.46 1.40 43.80
CA GLU A 200 15.23 1.70 42.39
C GLU A 200 14.00 0.96 41.82
N MET A 201 13.78 -0.30 42.23
CA MET A 201 12.56 -1.04 41.89
C MET A 201 11.32 -0.34 42.43
N HIS A 202 11.36 0.18 43.66
CA HIS A 202 10.27 0.95 44.26
C HIS A 202 9.97 2.22 43.44
N VAL A 203 11.03 2.97 43.07
CA VAL A 203 10.90 4.19 42.24
C VAL A 203 10.31 3.86 40.88
N ARG A 204 10.80 2.81 40.21
CA ARG A 204 10.27 2.38 38.87
C ARG A 204 8.79 2.00 38.95
N LYS A 205 8.38 1.30 40.02
CA LYS A 205 6.98 0.99 40.26
C LYS A 205 6.14 2.25 40.45
N ALA A 206 6.63 3.23 41.18
CA ALA A 206 5.94 4.51 41.36
C ALA A 206 5.83 5.30 40.05
N MET A 207 6.89 5.31 39.21
CA MET A 207 6.88 5.93 37.89
C MET A 207 5.86 5.25 36.96
N GLY A 208 5.82 3.91 36.94
CA GLY A 208 4.82 3.17 36.14
C GLY A 208 3.38 3.50 36.58
N ALA A 209 3.14 3.56 37.90
CA ALA A 209 1.84 3.94 38.43
C ALA A 209 1.45 5.39 38.10
N ALA A 210 2.42 6.31 38.07
CA ALA A 210 2.18 7.70 37.68
C ALA A 210 1.92 7.87 36.19
N LEU A 211 2.49 7.02 35.34
CA LEU A 211 2.21 6.99 33.89
C LEU A 211 0.85 6.35 33.54
N ALA A 212 0.38 5.41 34.38
CA ALA A 212 -0.83 4.63 34.10
C ALA A 212 -2.07 5.46 33.68
N PRO A 213 -2.39 6.59 34.32
CA PRO A 213 -3.54 7.41 33.94
C PRO A 213 -3.41 8.07 32.54
N MET A 214 -2.19 8.20 32.04
CA MET A 214 -1.89 8.88 30.76
C MET A 214 -1.76 7.88 29.58
N VAL A 215 -1.84 6.59 29.84
CA VAL A 215 -1.54 5.54 28.86
C VAL A 215 -2.48 5.60 27.65
N ASP A 216 -3.76 5.82 27.85
CA ASP A 216 -4.74 5.86 26.74
C ASP A 216 -4.44 7.02 25.80
N ASP A 217 -4.10 8.20 26.31
CA ASP A 217 -3.70 9.35 25.49
C ASP A 217 -2.41 9.07 24.71
N LEU A 218 -1.40 8.46 25.38
CA LEU A 218 -0.14 8.10 24.72
C LEU A 218 -0.30 7.02 23.66
N LEU A 219 -1.21 6.08 23.84
CA LEU A 219 -1.57 5.08 22.81
C LEU A 219 -2.31 5.73 21.64
N SER A 220 -3.21 6.67 21.90
CA SER A 220 -3.88 7.48 20.89
C SER A 220 -2.88 8.30 20.07
N ASP A 221 -1.88 8.88 20.73
CA ASP A 221 -0.81 9.63 20.05
C ASP A 221 0.05 8.72 19.16
N ALA A 222 0.31 7.47 19.55
CA ALA A 222 1.01 6.50 18.73
C ALA A 222 0.20 6.14 17.47
N GLU A 223 -1.12 5.98 17.59
CA GLU A 223 -2.02 5.77 16.46
C GLU A 223 -2.07 6.99 15.53
N THR A 224 -2.13 8.20 16.10
CA THR A 224 -2.11 9.46 15.33
C THR A 224 -0.78 9.63 14.60
N ALA A 225 0.35 9.34 15.25
CA ALA A 225 1.68 9.37 14.62
C ALA A 225 1.76 8.38 13.43
N GLY A 226 1.23 7.17 13.61
CA GLY A 226 1.16 6.16 12.54
C GLY A 226 0.26 6.59 11.38
N ARG A 227 -0.89 7.21 11.67
CA ARG A 227 -1.80 7.74 10.66
C ARG A 227 -1.16 8.90 9.88
N LEU A 228 -0.52 9.83 10.58
CA LEU A 228 0.18 10.96 9.98
C LEU A 228 1.32 10.51 9.06
N ASP A 229 2.15 9.57 9.53
CA ASP A 229 3.20 8.95 8.73
C ASP A 229 2.63 8.37 7.44
N PHE A 230 1.57 7.56 7.53
CA PHE A 230 0.97 6.91 6.38
C PHE A 230 0.30 7.91 5.40
N ILE A 231 -0.38 8.95 5.91
CA ILE A 231 -0.96 10.03 5.09
C ILE A 231 0.13 10.75 4.29
N ILE A 232 1.26 11.10 4.93
CA ILE A 232 2.37 11.76 4.24
C ILE A 232 2.96 10.84 3.16
N GLN A 233 3.14 9.55 3.43
CA GLN A 233 3.63 8.60 2.42
C GLN A 233 2.68 8.50 1.22
N LYS A 234 1.36 8.38 1.45
CA LYS A 234 0.34 8.40 0.39
C LYS A 234 0.37 9.71 -0.41
N ALA A 235 0.55 10.84 0.27
CA ALA A 235 0.62 12.15 -0.36
C ALA A 235 1.85 12.29 -1.26
N LEU A 236 3.03 11.87 -0.79
CA LEU A 236 4.26 11.90 -1.58
C LEU A 236 4.18 10.94 -2.78
N PHE A 237 3.55 9.78 -2.61
CA PHE A 237 3.26 8.86 -3.70
C PHE A 237 2.33 9.53 -4.74
N ALA A 238 1.25 10.18 -4.30
CA ALA A 238 0.34 10.88 -5.19
C ALA A 238 1.04 12.02 -5.96
N VAL A 239 1.90 12.79 -5.31
CA VAL A 239 2.70 13.84 -5.98
C VAL A 239 3.59 13.25 -7.06
N ARG A 240 4.24 12.10 -6.80
CA ARG A 240 5.13 11.43 -7.76
C ARG A 240 4.40 10.99 -9.03
N TYR A 241 3.19 10.45 -8.91
CA TYR A 241 2.45 9.85 -10.02
C TYR A 241 1.26 10.70 -10.51
N GLY A 242 1.14 11.95 -10.06
CA GLY A 242 0.06 12.84 -10.45
C GLY A 242 -1.32 12.37 -9.97
N GLY A 243 -1.37 11.77 -8.77
CA GLY A 243 -2.59 11.22 -8.21
C GLY A 243 -3.64 12.29 -7.92
N VAL A 244 -4.91 11.96 -8.19
CA VAL A 244 -6.06 12.83 -7.95
C VAL A 244 -7.06 12.20 -6.99
N LYS A 245 -7.78 13.07 -6.26
CA LYS A 245 -8.90 12.61 -5.44
C LYS A 245 -10.10 12.31 -6.32
N PRO A 246 -10.64 11.07 -6.30
CA PRO A 246 -11.81 10.73 -7.09
C PRO A 246 -13.09 11.33 -6.52
N GLU A 247 -14.04 11.64 -7.41
CA GLU A 247 -15.42 11.89 -7.06
C GLU A 247 -16.10 10.54 -6.76
N LEU A 248 -16.71 10.39 -5.58
CA LEU A 248 -17.42 9.17 -5.23
C LEU A 248 -18.80 9.12 -5.85
N THR A 249 -19.04 8.14 -6.70
CA THR A 249 -20.32 7.87 -7.38
C THR A 249 -21.10 6.75 -6.68
N GLU A 250 -22.33 6.50 -7.15
CA GLU A 250 -23.14 5.37 -6.65
C GLU A 250 -22.78 4.05 -7.35
N LYS A 251 -22.66 4.05 -8.70
CA LYS A 251 -22.47 2.82 -9.48
C LYS A 251 -21.53 2.96 -10.69
N ASP A 252 -21.33 4.14 -11.23
CA ASP A 252 -20.53 4.31 -12.45
C ASP A 252 -19.06 4.57 -12.10
N LEU A 253 -18.17 3.98 -12.89
CA LEU A 253 -16.73 4.15 -12.78
C LEU A 253 -16.19 4.81 -14.06
N GLU A 254 -15.54 5.95 -13.91
CA GLU A 254 -14.87 6.67 -15.00
C GLU A 254 -13.44 7.01 -14.59
N LEU A 255 -12.47 6.59 -15.39
CA LEU A 255 -11.06 6.90 -15.24
C LEU A 255 -10.54 7.52 -16.52
N GLU A 256 -10.08 8.78 -16.46
CA GLU A 256 -9.44 9.48 -17.57
C GLU A 256 -7.92 9.44 -17.39
N ASP A 257 -7.20 9.00 -18.42
CA ASP A 257 -5.73 8.93 -18.44
C ASP A 257 -5.14 8.22 -17.20
N MET A 258 -5.69 7.08 -16.84
CA MET A 258 -5.18 6.26 -15.75
C MET A 258 -3.84 5.63 -16.08
N ILE A 259 -2.98 5.50 -15.07
CA ILE A 259 -1.66 4.86 -15.19
C ILE A 259 -1.48 3.76 -14.14
N ASN A 260 -0.54 2.85 -14.43
CA ASN A 260 -0.03 1.86 -13.48
C ASN A 260 1.41 2.25 -13.11
N PRO A 261 1.67 2.69 -11.86
CA PRO A 261 2.99 3.13 -11.42
C PRO A 261 4.13 2.15 -11.65
N GLU A 262 3.90 0.85 -11.39
CA GLU A 262 4.90 -0.20 -11.61
C GLU A 262 5.32 -0.27 -13.08
N ILE A 263 4.33 -0.26 -13.99
CA ILE A 263 4.59 -0.36 -15.42
C ILE A 263 5.17 0.96 -15.96
N CYS A 264 4.78 2.10 -15.39
CA CYS A 264 5.39 3.39 -15.74
C CYS A 264 6.89 3.38 -15.45
N ASP A 265 7.28 3.01 -14.23
CA ASP A 265 8.69 3.00 -13.83
C ASP A 265 9.50 1.93 -14.60
N LEU A 266 8.89 0.76 -14.85
CA LEU A 266 9.52 -0.29 -15.68
C LEU A 266 9.80 0.18 -17.11
N LEU A 267 8.84 0.86 -17.74
CA LEU A 267 8.99 1.38 -19.10
C LEU A 267 9.97 2.56 -19.15
N GLU A 268 9.96 3.43 -18.15
CA GLU A 268 10.91 4.55 -18.04
C GLU A 268 12.36 4.05 -17.95
N GLN A 269 12.62 3.00 -17.18
CA GLN A 269 13.94 2.35 -17.12
C GLN A 269 14.40 1.79 -18.49
N GLN A 270 13.47 1.45 -19.36
CA GLN A 270 13.71 1.00 -20.74
C GLN A 270 13.76 2.15 -21.75
N GLY A 271 13.69 3.43 -21.31
CA GLY A 271 13.61 4.59 -22.18
C GLY A 271 12.27 4.72 -22.94
N ARG A 272 11.23 4.05 -22.48
CA ARG A 272 9.87 4.04 -23.02
C ARG A 272 8.91 4.79 -22.10
N ARG A 273 7.73 5.12 -22.63
CA ARG A 273 6.67 5.77 -21.85
C ARG A 273 5.42 4.92 -21.80
N PHE A 274 4.76 4.93 -20.66
CA PHE A 274 3.43 4.36 -20.51
C PHE A 274 2.42 5.23 -21.28
N VAL A 275 1.51 4.59 -22.01
CA VAL A 275 0.39 5.28 -22.67
C VAL A 275 -0.79 5.25 -21.71
N PRO A 276 -1.21 6.41 -21.17
CA PRO A 276 -2.36 6.48 -20.26
C PRO A 276 -3.63 5.95 -20.93
N VAL A 277 -4.48 5.32 -20.15
CA VAL A 277 -5.70 4.67 -20.65
C VAL A 277 -6.92 5.30 -20.00
N SER A 278 -7.96 5.54 -20.81
CA SER A 278 -9.25 6.05 -20.33
C SER A 278 -10.34 4.99 -20.50
N ILE A 279 -11.20 4.83 -19.50
CA ILE A 279 -12.30 3.85 -19.53
C ILE A 279 -13.49 4.36 -18.72
N SER A 280 -14.70 4.03 -19.20
CA SER A 280 -15.96 4.26 -18.50
C SER A 280 -16.70 2.93 -18.37
N LEU A 281 -17.02 2.53 -17.17
CA LEU A 281 -17.65 1.27 -16.83
C LEU A 281 -18.97 1.53 -16.08
N THR A 282 -20.00 0.82 -16.48
CA THR A 282 -21.32 0.84 -15.86
C THR A 282 -21.68 -0.57 -15.37
N PRO A 283 -22.65 -0.74 -14.47
CA PRO A 283 -23.12 -2.07 -14.06
C PRO A 283 -23.42 -2.99 -15.26
N GLY A 284 -23.01 -4.23 -15.17
CA GLY A 284 -23.07 -5.24 -16.22
C GLY A 284 -21.71 -5.53 -16.82
N ALA A 285 -21.69 -6.24 -17.96
CA ALA A 285 -20.48 -6.71 -18.60
C ALA A 285 -19.91 -5.70 -19.60
N THR A 286 -18.66 -5.35 -19.41
CA THR A 286 -17.82 -4.64 -20.39
C THR A 286 -16.75 -5.60 -20.91
N VAL A 287 -16.56 -5.64 -22.21
CA VAL A 287 -15.56 -6.51 -22.86
C VAL A 287 -14.48 -5.65 -23.51
N ILE A 288 -13.22 -6.02 -23.29
CA ILE A 288 -12.06 -5.48 -24.01
C ILE A 288 -11.55 -6.53 -24.99
N THR A 289 -11.52 -6.21 -26.27
CA THR A 289 -10.92 -7.04 -27.31
C THR A 289 -9.64 -6.43 -27.89
N GLY A 290 -8.90 -7.20 -28.65
CA GLY A 290 -7.66 -6.78 -29.31
C GLY A 290 -6.60 -7.86 -29.28
N ALA A 291 -5.46 -7.63 -29.95
CA ALA A 291 -4.35 -8.58 -30.02
C ALA A 291 -3.77 -8.94 -28.66
N ASN A 292 -3.21 -10.16 -28.51
CA ASN A 292 -2.65 -10.64 -27.24
C ASN A 292 -1.49 -9.80 -26.69
N MET A 293 -0.78 -9.05 -27.52
CA MET A 293 0.27 -8.10 -27.09
C MET A 293 -0.26 -6.68 -26.90
N GLY A 294 -1.58 -6.45 -27.03
CA GLY A 294 -2.19 -5.12 -27.08
C GLY A 294 -2.36 -4.40 -25.74
N GLY A 295 -2.04 -5.03 -24.60
CA GLY A 295 -2.18 -4.38 -23.30
C GLY A 295 -3.56 -4.52 -22.64
N LYS A 296 -4.45 -5.42 -23.10
CA LYS A 296 -5.78 -5.69 -22.50
C LYS A 296 -5.68 -5.96 -21.00
N SER A 297 -4.84 -6.93 -20.61
CA SER A 297 -4.59 -7.29 -19.20
C SER A 297 -3.98 -6.15 -18.40
N VAL A 298 -3.13 -5.32 -19.03
CA VAL A 298 -2.55 -4.12 -18.39
C VAL A 298 -3.65 -3.10 -18.10
N ALA A 299 -4.53 -2.82 -19.04
CA ALA A 299 -5.65 -1.90 -18.83
C ALA A 299 -6.56 -2.38 -17.69
N MET A 300 -6.94 -3.66 -17.69
CA MET A 300 -7.74 -4.28 -16.62
C MET A 300 -7.04 -4.20 -15.25
N LYS A 301 -5.75 -4.56 -15.17
CA LYS A 301 -4.94 -4.48 -13.93
C LYS A 301 -4.83 -3.04 -13.43
N THR A 302 -4.75 -2.07 -14.34
CA THR A 302 -4.70 -0.64 -13.99
C THR A 302 -6.03 -0.17 -13.39
N VAL A 303 -7.17 -0.64 -13.91
CA VAL A 303 -8.49 -0.41 -13.28
C VAL A 303 -8.52 -1.00 -11.87
N ALA A 304 -8.13 -2.28 -11.72
CA ALA A 304 -8.10 -2.97 -10.43
C ALA A 304 -7.25 -2.21 -9.39
N LEU A 305 -6.04 -1.81 -9.80
CA LEU A 305 -5.13 -1.05 -8.95
C LEU A 305 -5.76 0.25 -8.47
N ASN A 306 -6.32 1.07 -9.38
CA ASN A 306 -6.91 2.36 -9.01
C ASN A 306 -8.14 2.21 -8.11
N VAL A 307 -8.96 1.18 -8.31
CA VAL A 307 -10.09 0.87 -7.41
C VAL A 307 -9.57 0.51 -6.00
N LEU A 308 -8.56 -0.32 -5.91
CA LEU A 308 -7.99 -0.70 -4.61
C LEU A 308 -7.23 0.44 -3.94
N LEU A 309 -6.57 1.31 -4.70
CA LEU A 309 -5.96 2.53 -4.18
C LEU A 309 -7.02 3.44 -3.55
N LEU A 310 -8.13 3.70 -4.26
CA LEU A 310 -9.25 4.46 -3.70
C LEU A 310 -9.71 3.86 -2.37
N GLN A 311 -10.07 2.57 -2.36
CA GLN A 311 -10.62 1.92 -1.17
C GLN A 311 -9.59 1.70 -0.04
N ALA A 312 -8.30 1.89 -0.31
CA ALA A 312 -7.24 1.98 0.70
C ALA A 312 -6.97 3.45 1.15
N GLY A 313 -7.76 4.41 0.66
CA GLY A 313 -7.62 5.83 1.01
C GLY A 313 -6.42 6.51 0.37
N PHE A 314 -5.99 6.07 -0.82
CA PHE A 314 -5.02 6.78 -1.66
C PHE A 314 -5.74 7.68 -2.67
N LEU A 315 -5.05 8.71 -3.12
CA LEU A 315 -5.40 9.37 -4.37
C LEU A 315 -5.10 8.41 -5.53
N VAL A 316 -5.95 8.41 -6.56
CA VAL A 316 -5.84 7.46 -7.68
C VAL A 316 -4.93 8.00 -8.76
N CYS A 317 -4.20 7.11 -9.43
CA CYS A 317 -3.25 7.44 -10.47
C CYS A 317 -3.97 7.65 -11.82
N ALA A 318 -4.66 8.77 -11.95
CA ALA A 318 -5.42 9.17 -13.13
C ALA A 318 -5.48 10.69 -13.21
N LYS A 319 -5.82 11.24 -14.37
CA LYS A 319 -6.03 12.69 -14.56
C LYS A 319 -7.38 13.15 -13.98
N LYS A 320 -8.42 12.32 -14.13
CA LYS A 320 -9.72 12.47 -13.49
C LYS A 320 -10.28 11.10 -13.14
N ALA A 321 -11.04 11.06 -12.05
CA ALA A 321 -11.67 9.83 -11.62
C ALA A 321 -13.04 10.10 -10.99
N ARG A 322 -14.02 9.28 -11.36
CA ARG A 322 -15.34 9.17 -10.73
C ARG A 322 -15.57 7.69 -10.45
N MET A 323 -15.75 7.30 -9.20
CA MET A 323 -15.66 5.89 -8.83
C MET A 323 -16.63 5.55 -7.70
N PRO A 324 -17.29 4.38 -7.77
CA PRO A 324 -18.08 3.86 -6.67
C PRO A 324 -17.20 3.12 -5.65
N LEU A 325 -17.77 2.82 -4.50
CA LEU A 325 -17.19 1.89 -3.53
C LEU A 325 -17.79 0.50 -3.73
N PHE A 326 -16.95 -0.50 -3.70
CA PHE A 326 -17.33 -1.89 -3.89
C PHE A 326 -17.31 -2.67 -2.57
N HIS A 327 -18.26 -3.57 -2.37
CA HIS A 327 -18.25 -4.54 -1.28
C HIS A 327 -17.17 -5.60 -1.50
N SER A 328 -16.97 -6.00 -2.76
CA SER A 328 -15.91 -6.95 -3.11
C SER A 328 -15.24 -6.59 -4.44
N VAL A 329 -13.97 -6.96 -4.54
CA VAL A 329 -13.19 -6.92 -5.80
C VAL A 329 -12.69 -8.32 -6.05
N LYS A 330 -13.12 -8.94 -7.14
CA LYS A 330 -12.74 -10.30 -7.51
C LYS A 330 -12.03 -10.29 -8.85
N MET A 331 -10.92 -11.03 -8.91
CA MET A 331 -10.03 -11.06 -10.05
C MET A 331 -9.69 -12.50 -10.39
N LEU A 332 -9.95 -12.90 -11.62
CA LEU A 332 -9.49 -14.16 -12.19
C LEU A 332 -8.49 -13.83 -13.30
N PHE A 333 -7.22 -13.93 -12.96
CA PHE A 333 -6.11 -13.82 -13.88
C PHE A 333 -5.57 -15.19 -14.23
N ASP A 334 -5.13 -15.38 -15.46
CA ASP A 334 -4.54 -16.63 -15.93
C ASP A 334 -3.38 -17.06 -15.01
N ASP A 335 -3.53 -18.21 -14.34
CA ASP A 335 -2.55 -18.82 -13.43
C ASP A 335 -2.03 -20.11 -14.07
N LEU A 336 -0.88 -20.01 -14.72
CA LEU A 336 -0.14 -21.20 -15.20
C LEU A 336 0.28 -22.17 -14.07
N GLN A 337 0.05 -21.81 -12.78
CA GLN A 337 0.43 -22.59 -11.61
C GLN A 337 -0.64 -23.54 -11.06
N SER A 338 -1.83 -23.59 -11.66
CA SER A 338 -2.94 -24.49 -11.23
C SER A 338 -2.67 -25.99 -11.49
N ILE A 339 -1.53 -26.35 -12.05
CA ILE A 339 -1.08 -27.73 -12.30
C ILE A 339 -0.94 -28.55 -10.98
N GLN A 340 -0.80 -27.89 -9.83
CA GLN A 340 -0.60 -28.58 -8.55
C GLN A 340 -1.86 -29.23 -7.95
N SER A 341 -3.06 -28.91 -8.42
CA SER A 341 -4.33 -29.43 -7.86
C SER A 341 -4.86 -30.69 -8.51
N GLY A 342 -4.21 -31.25 -9.53
CA GLY A 342 -4.65 -32.48 -10.20
C GLY A 342 -5.91 -32.37 -11.06
N LEU A 343 -6.54 -31.20 -11.11
CA LEU A 343 -7.61 -30.87 -12.04
C LEU A 343 -7.01 -30.33 -13.35
N SER A 344 -7.69 -30.56 -14.50
CA SER A 344 -7.34 -29.85 -15.73
C SER A 344 -7.39 -28.35 -15.46
N GLY A 345 -6.51 -27.54 -16.07
CA GLY A 345 -6.46 -26.10 -15.85
C GLY A 345 -7.83 -25.42 -15.96
N PHE A 346 -8.63 -25.81 -16.96
CA PHE A 346 -9.99 -25.35 -17.16
C PHE A 346 -10.94 -25.72 -16.00
N GLY A 347 -10.90 -26.97 -15.48
CA GLY A 347 -11.75 -27.36 -14.36
C GLY A 347 -11.49 -26.53 -13.09
N SER A 348 -10.21 -26.21 -12.83
CA SER A 348 -9.81 -25.34 -11.72
C SER A 348 -10.34 -23.90 -11.91
N GLU A 349 -10.26 -23.40 -13.14
CA GLU A 349 -10.75 -22.06 -13.49
C GLU A 349 -12.27 -21.93 -13.27
N ILE A 350 -13.06 -22.94 -13.67
CA ILE A 350 -14.51 -22.96 -13.42
C ILE A 350 -14.84 -22.97 -11.94
N VAL A 351 -14.13 -23.77 -11.12
CA VAL A 351 -14.34 -23.78 -9.66
C VAL A 351 -14.04 -22.42 -9.03
N GLN A 352 -12.95 -21.78 -9.43
CA GLN A 352 -12.60 -20.44 -8.96
C GLN A 352 -13.63 -19.40 -9.42
N PHE A 353 -14.10 -19.47 -10.66
CA PHE A 353 -15.14 -18.60 -11.19
C PHE A 353 -16.44 -18.72 -10.38
N GLN A 354 -16.92 -19.94 -10.12
CA GLN A 354 -18.16 -20.16 -9.34
C GLN A 354 -18.04 -19.60 -7.92
N LYS A 355 -16.88 -19.79 -7.27
CA LYS A 355 -16.62 -19.23 -5.95
C LYS A 355 -16.63 -17.70 -6.00
N ALA A 356 -15.92 -17.09 -6.94
CA ALA A 356 -15.87 -15.65 -7.09
C ALA A 356 -17.25 -15.06 -7.41
N LEU A 357 -18.03 -15.71 -8.30
CA LEU A 357 -19.36 -15.28 -8.66
C LEU A 357 -20.30 -15.25 -7.46
N SER A 358 -20.29 -16.30 -6.63
CA SER A 358 -21.12 -16.35 -5.43
C SER A 358 -20.82 -15.23 -4.43
N GLU A 359 -19.59 -14.73 -4.39
CA GLU A 359 -19.18 -13.58 -3.56
C GLU A 359 -19.57 -12.25 -4.22
N VAL A 360 -19.48 -12.14 -5.56
CA VAL A 360 -19.89 -10.96 -6.33
C VAL A 360 -21.39 -10.69 -6.20
N GLU A 361 -22.21 -11.71 -6.13
CA GLU A 361 -23.68 -11.63 -6.01
C GLU A 361 -24.16 -11.17 -4.61
N GLN A 362 -23.26 -11.11 -3.61
CA GLN A 362 -23.62 -10.68 -2.24
C GLN A 362 -23.69 -9.16 -2.06
N GLY A 363 -23.21 -8.38 -3.03
CA GLY A 363 -23.25 -6.92 -2.98
C GLY A 363 -22.58 -6.28 -4.17
N TYR A 364 -22.68 -4.95 -4.29
CA TYR A 364 -22.11 -4.22 -5.42
C TYR A 364 -20.60 -4.45 -5.53
N SER A 365 -20.16 -5.05 -6.63
CA SER A 365 -18.82 -5.63 -6.76
C SER A 365 -18.13 -5.24 -8.07
N LEU A 366 -16.80 -5.28 -8.05
CA LEU A 366 -15.96 -5.26 -9.25
C LEU A 366 -15.51 -6.69 -9.56
N PHE A 367 -15.83 -7.20 -10.75
CA PHE A 367 -15.46 -8.53 -11.20
C PHE A 367 -14.61 -8.48 -12.47
N LEU A 368 -13.39 -8.97 -12.40
CA LEU A 368 -12.40 -8.90 -13.47
C LEU A 368 -12.04 -10.31 -13.94
N LEU A 369 -12.22 -10.57 -15.26
CA LEU A 369 -11.96 -11.85 -15.91
C LEU A 369 -10.96 -11.66 -17.03
N ASP A 370 -9.72 -12.10 -16.85
CA ASP A 370 -8.65 -11.98 -17.85
C ASP A 370 -8.51 -13.27 -18.67
N GLU A 371 -8.86 -13.21 -19.94
CA GLU A 371 -8.83 -14.32 -20.91
C GLU A 371 -9.49 -15.62 -20.39
N PHE A 372 -10.65 -15.47 -19.73
CA PHE A 372 -11.41 -16.59 -19.14
C PHE A 372 -11.73 -17.68 -20.18
N ALA A 373 -11.72 -18.94 -19.73
CA ALA A 373 -11.95 -20.15 -20.53
C ALA A 373 -10.90 -20.41 -21.63
N ARG A 374 -9.67 -19.89 -21.49
CA ARG A 374 -8.58 -20.13 -22.45
C ARG A 374 -8.11 -21.58 -22.47
N GLY A 375 -8.26 -22.30 -21.37
CA GLY A 375 -7.77 -23.68 -21.18
C GLY A 375 -8.62 -24.79 -21.84
N THR A 376 -9.66 -24.44 -22.64
CA THR A 376 -10.52 -25.42 -23.34
C THR A 376 -10.47 -25.25 -24.86
N ASN A 377 -11.28 -26.06 -25.58
CA ASN A 377 -11.44 -25.92 -27.03
C ASN A 377 -11.93 -24.50 -27.36
N PRO A 378 -11.32 -23.79 -28.35
CA PRO A 378 -11.67 -22.41 -28.67
C PRO A 378 -13.16 -22.18 -28.97
N ASP A 379 -13.82 -23.09 -29.68
CA ASP A 379 -15.25 -22.96 -29.97
C ASP A 379 -16.14 -23.10 -28.74
N GLU A 380 -15.81 -24.04 -27.85
CA GLU A 380 -16.49 -24.23 -26.58
C GLU A 380 -16.22 -23.04 -25.63
N GLY A 381 -14.95 -22.59 -25.54
CA GLY A 381 -14.55 -21.42 -24.75
C GLY A 381 -15.31 -20.17 -25.17
N ALA A 382 -15.43 -19.91 -26.45
CA ALA A 382 -16.20 -18.78 -26.97
C ALA A 382 -17.67 -18.82 -26.54
N VAL A 383 -18.32 -19.96 -26.64
CA VAL A 383 -19.73 -20.14 -26.21
C VAL A 383 -19.88 -19.92 -24.69
N ILE A 384 -18.95 -20.45 -23.90
CA ILE A 384 -18.96 -20.29 -22.44
C ILE A 384 -18.80 -18.80 -22.08
N VAL A 385 -17.82 -18.09 -22.67
CA VAL A 385 -17.59 -16.67 -22.36
C VAL A 385 -18.76 -15.80 -22.82
N GLN A 386 -19.40 -16.12 -23.94
CA GLN A 386 -20.64 -15.45 -24.36
C GLN A 386 -21.77 -15.62 -23.34
N ALA A 387 -21.98 -16.86 -22.84
CA ALA A 387 -22.99 -17.14 -21.81
C ALA A 387 -22.70 -16.41 -20.50
N VAL A 388 -21.44 -16.42 -20.05
CA VAL A 388 -20.98 -15.68 -18.87
C VAL A 388 -21.18 -14.16 -19.06
N THR A 389 -20.84 -13.59 -20.21
CA THR A 389 -21.03 -12.17 -20.51
C THR A 389 -22.51 -11.78 -20.41
N ARG A 390 -23.41 -12.60 -20.98
CA ARG A 390 -24.86 -12.38 -20.87
C ARG A 390 -25.34 -12.42 -19.42
N TYR A 391 -24.89 -13.42 -18.65
CA TYR A 391 -25.29 -13.60 -17.26
C TYR A 391 -24.87 -12.38 -16.42
N LEU A 392 -23.63 -11.92 -16.58
CA LEU A 392 -23.08 -10.80 -15.82
C LEU A 392 -23.78 -9.46 -16.12
N ASN A 393 -24.49 -9.31 -17.24
CA ASN A 393 -25.33 -8.14 -17.48
C ASN A 393 -26.51 -8.01 -16.51
N GLY A 394 -26.91 -9.11 -15.88
CA GLY A 394 -28.01 -9.15 -14.89
C GLY A 394 -27.54 -9.06 -13.44
N VAL A 395 -26.23 -9.11 -13.20
CA VAL A 395 -25.63 -9.03 -11.84
C VAL A 395 -25.41 -7.58 -11.47
N ASP A 396 -25.68 -7.21 -10.19
CA ASP A 396 -25.41 -5.86 -9.68
C ASP A 396 -23.90 -5.68 -9.40
N ALA A 397 -23.12 -5.65 -10.47
CA ALA A 397 -21.66 -5.54 -10.45
C ALA A 397 -21.17 -4.83 -11.70
N ILE A 398 -20.01 -4.22 -11.63
CA ILE A 398 -19.19 -3.89 -12.80
C ILE A 398 -18.36 -5.11 -13.12
N SER A 399 -18.59 -5.71 -14.30
CA SER A 399 -17.83 -6.86 -14.79
C SER A 399 -16.99 -6.45 -15.99
N LEU A 400 -15.67 -6.63 -15.91
CA LEU A 400 -14.73 -6.29 -16.97
C LEU A 400 -14.03 -7.56 -17.43
N LEU A 401 -14.21 -7.91 -18.72
CA LEU A 401 -13.68 -9.12 -19.33
C LEU A 401 -12.69 -8.75 -20.43
N THR A 402 -11.55 -9.41 -20.48
CA THR A 402 -10.67 -9.40 -21.65
C THR A 402 -10.83 -10.72 -22.40
N THR A 403 -10.85 -10.67 -23.71
CA THR A 403 -10.96 -11.88 -24.52
C THR A 403 -10.37 -11.66 -25.92
N HIS A 404 -9.96 -12.76 -26.51
CA HIS A 404 -9.61 -12.85 -27.94
C HIS A 404 -10.67 -13.63 -28.74
N TYR A 405 -11.73 -14.13 -28.10
CA TYR A 405 -12.79 -14.84 -28.76
C TYR A 405 -13.69 -13.89 -29.55
N ASP A 406 -14.00 -14.29 -30.78
CA ASP A 406 -14.93 -13.56 -31.65
C ASP A 406 -16.35 -13.57 -31.07
N LYS A 407 -17.14 -12.54 -31.43
CA LYS A 407 -18.57 -12.41 -31.09
C LYS A 407 -18.91 -12.31 -29.59
N VAL A 408 -17.97 -12.42 -28.64
CA VAL A 408 -18.25 -12.23 -27.22
C VAL A 408 -18.73 -10.80 -26.96
N ALA A 409 -18.09 -9.83 -27.58
CA ALA A 409 -18.43 -8.42 -27.43
C ALA A 409 -19.87 -8.06 -27.86
N GLU A 410 -20.50 -8.86 -28.72
CA GLU A 410 -21.91 -8.67 -29.12
C GLU A 410 -22.90 -8.82 -27.96
N TYR A 411 -22.51 -9.53 -26.93
CA TYR A 411 -23.32 -9.79 -25.73
C TYR A 411 -22.97 -8.87 -24.56
N ALA A 412 -21.93 -8.05 -24.69
CA ALA A 412 -21.53 -7.08 -23.67
C ALA A 412 -22.43 -5.83 -23.73
N ARG A 413 -22.60 -5.18 -22.57
CA ARG A 413 -23.27 -3.87 -22.51
C ARG A 413 -22.38 -2.77 -23.11
N THR A 414 -21.07 -2.90 -22.94
CA THR A 414 -20.07 -1.98 -23.49
C THR A 414 -18.89 -2.76 -24.06
N HIS A 415 -18.42 -2.32 -25.22
CA HIS A 415 -17.28 -2.91 -25.89
C HIS A 415 -16.16 -1.88 -26.04
N TYR A 416 -14.98 -2.21 -25.58
CA TYR A 416 -13.75 -1.49 -25.85
C TYR A 416 -12.81 -2.33 -26.69
N GLN A 417 -12.02 -1.66 -27.51
CA GLN A 417 -11.00 -2.31 -28.32
C GLN A 417 -9.67 -1.58 -28.14
N ILE A 418 -8.58 -2.35 -28.07
CA ILE A 418 -7.23 -1.77 -28.11
C ILE A 418 -6.99 -1.21 -29.52
N ILE A 419 -6.41 -0.02 -29.63
CA ILE A 419 -6.07 0.61 -30.91
C ILE A 419 -5.06 -0.26 -31.66
N GLY A 420 -4.06 -0.80 -30.96
CA GLY A 420 -3.09 -1.75 -31.53
C GLY A 420 -2.26 -1.14 -32.64
N LEU A 421 -2.20 -1.84 -33.78
CA LEU A 421 -1.48 -1.44 -35.00
C LEU A 421 -2.39 -0.80 -36.06
N ARG A 422 -3.63 -0.46 -35.70
CA ARG A 422 -4.68 -0.02 -36.66
C ARG A 422 -4.26 1.19 -37.49
N ASP A 423 -3.61 2.16 -36.88
CA ASP A 423 -3.28 3.45 -37.49
C ASP A 423 -1.84 3.50 -38.04
N ILE A 424 -1.18 2.34 -38.17
CA ILE A 424 0.22 2.24 -38.56
C ILE A 424 0.36 1.74 -39.98
N ASP A 425 1.27 2.34 -40.75
CA ASP A 425 1.68 1.83 -42.05
C ASP A 425 2.59 0.59 -41.88
N PRO A 426 2.13 -0.64 -42.27
CA PRO A 426 2.94 -1.85 -42.17
C PRO A 426 4.24 -1.77 -42.95
N GLU A 427 4.28 -1.03 -44.07
CA GLU A 427 5.48 -0.87 -44.86
C GLU A 427 6.53 0.04 -44.20
N ALA A 428 6.10 0.98 -43.34
CA ALA A 428 7.02 1.78 -42.56
C ALA A 428 7.77 0.91 -41.51
N ILE A 429 7.04 0.02 -40.84
CA ILE A 429 7.65 -0.93 -39.89
C ILE A 429 8.60 -1.91 -40.60
N ARG A 430 8.21 -2.44 -41.77
CA ARG A 430 9.10 -3.31 -42.55
C ARG A 430 10.40 -2.64 -42.94
N ARG A 431 10.35 -1.37 -43.38
CA ARG A 431 11.54 -0.61 -43.71
C ARG A 431 12.45 -0.41 -42.49
N GLU A 432 11.87 -0.16 -41.35
CA GLU A 432 12.63 -0.04 -40.07
C GLU A 432 13.29 -1.37 -39.67
N LEU A 433 12.52 -2.48 -39.75
CA LEU A 433 13.01 -3.83 -39.50
C LEU A 433 14.14 -4.26 -40.43
N ALA A 434 14.13 -3.81 -41.69
CA ALA A 434 15.17 -4.13 -42.65
C ALA A 434 16.52 -3.40 -42.38
N VAL A 435 16.52 -2.33 -41.61
CA VAL A 435 17.70 -1.48 -41.38
C VAL A 435 18.23 -1.63 -39.95
N THR A 436 17.39 -2.06 -39.01
CA THR A 436 17.78 -2.22 -37.59
C THR A 436 18.32 -3.61 -37.30
N SER A 437 19.27 -3.70 -36.36
CA SER A 437 19.72 -4.97 -35.78
C SER A 437 18.92 -5.37 -34.53
N GLU A 438 17.89 -4.62 -34.18
CA GLU A 438 17.05 -4.88 -33.01
C GLU A 438 16.08 -6.07 -33.28
N ASP A 439 15.61 -6.68 -32.18
CA ASP A 439 14.57 -7.70 -32.24
C ASP A 439 13.28 -7.12 -32.87
N GLY A 440 12.76 -7.81 -33.88
CA GLY A 440 11.56 -7.39 -34.60
C GLY A 440 10.34 -7.22 -33.71
N VAL A 441 10.24 -8.00 -32.63
CA VAL A 441 9.18 -7.86 -31.61
C VAL A 441 9.30 -6.53 -30.87
N ALA A 442 10.52 -6.11 -30.53
CA ALA A 442 10.78 -4.84 -29.86
C ALA A 442 10.42 -3.64 -30.75
N VAL A 443 10.72 -3.73 -32.04
CA VAL A 443 10.34 -2.69 -33.03
C VAL A 443 8.81 -2.56 -33.13
N ILE A 444 8.09 -3.67 -33.31
CA ILE A 444 6.62 -3.66 -33.35
C ILE A 444 6.02 -3.11 -32.07
N ALA A 445 6.56 -3.50 -30.90
CA ALA A 445 6.07 -3.04 -29.60
C ALA A 445 6.23 -1.51 -29.41
N ARG A 446 7.22 -0.86 -30.04
CA ARG A 446 7.37 0.60 -30.03
C ARG A 446 6.26 1.33 -30.78
N HIS A 447 5.76 0.72 -31.82
CA HIS A 447 4.70 1.29 -32.64
C HIS A 447 3.28 0.92 -32.16
N MET A 448 3.16 0.00 -31.18
CA MET A 448 1.89 -0.43 -30.64
C MET A 448 1.21 0.72 -29.87
N ASN A 449 -0.01 1.07 -30.26
CA ASN A 449 -0.85 2.00 -29.51
C ASN A 449 -1.69 1.23 -28.48
N TYR A 450 -1.37 1.39 -27.20
CA TYR A 450 -2.04 0.71 -26.08
C TYR A 450 -3.32 1.41 -25.61
N GLY A 451 -3.75 2.48 -26.29
CA GLY A 451 -4.99 3.19 -26.00
C GLY A 451 -6.23 2.33 -26.24
N LEU A 452 -7.28 2.62 -25.47
CA LEU A 452 -8.61 2.03 -25.65
C LEU A 452 -9.51 2.97 -26.42
N TYR A 453 -10.36 2.43 -27.29
CA TYR A 453 -11.48 3.17 -27.84
C TYR A 453 -12.77 2.38 -27.66
N ARG A 454 -13.88 3.10 -27.42
CA ARG A 454 -15.21 2.51 -27.32
C ARG A 454 -15.72 2.20 -28.73
N VAL A 455 -16.17 0.96 -28.91
CA VAL A 455 -16.71 0.52 -30.17
C VAL A 455 -18.21 0.83 -30.20
N GLU A 456 -18.65 1.54 -31.24
CA GLU A 456 -20.07 1.78 -31.54
C GLU A 456 -20.55 0.79 -32.59
N GLY A 457 -21.49 -0.07 -32.22
CA GLY A 457 -22.05 -1.09 -33.10
C GLY A 457 -21.29 -2.42 -33.10
N LYS A 458 -21.55 -3.25 -34.14
CA LYS A 458 -20.86 -4.53 -34.32
C LYS A 458 -19.48 -4.30 -34.91
N SER A 459 -18.45 -4.80 -34.26
CA SER A 459 -17.08 -4.79 -34.77
C SER A 459 -16.46 -6.17 -34.59
N ASP A 460 -15.80 -6.66 -35.60
CA ASP A 460 -15.00 -7.88 -35.53
C ASP A 460 -13.74 -7.63 -34.68
N CYS A 461 -13.23 -8.69 -34.08
CA CYS A 461 -11.92 -8.62 -33.42
C CYS A 461 -10.83 -8.23 -34.44
N PRO A 462 -9.86 -7.35 -34.04
CA PRO A 462 -8.77 -7.00 -34.96
C PRO A 462 -7.95 -8.23 -35.31
N ARG A 463 -7.67 -8.39 -36.62
CA ARG A 463 -6.83 -9.48 -37.16
C ARG A 463 -5.34 -9.12 -37.18
N ASP A 464 -4.84 -8.59 -36.05
CA ASP A 464 -3.46 -8.10 -35.95
C ASP A 464 -2.41 -9.20 -36.09
N ALA A 465 -2.75 -10.47 -35.77
CA ALA A 465 -1.83 -11.60 -35.90
C ALA A 465 -1.29 -11.77 -37.32
N LEU A 466 -2.16 -11.65 -38.36
CA LEU A 466 -1.74 -11.73 -39.75
C LEU A 466 -0.83 -10.54 -40.13
N ASN A 467 -1.17 -9.35 -39.65
CA ASN A 467 -0.34 -8.16 -39.87
C ASN A 467 1.04 -8.30 -39.23
N ILE A 468 1.12 -8.83 -37.99
CA ILE A 468 2.38 -9.13 -37.33
C ILE A 468 3.19 -10.17 -38.14
N CYS A 469 2.58 -11.24 -38.60
CA CYS A 469 3.24 -12.23 -39.48
C CYS A 469 3.81 -11.60 -40.77
N ARG A 470 3.07 -10.66 -41.37
CA ARG A 470 3.53 -9.90 -42.56
C ARG A 470 4.72 -9.00 -42.19
N MET A 471 4.65 -8.29 -41.07
CA MET A 471 5.72 -7.39 -40.64
C MET A 471 6.99 -8.16 -40.31
N LEU A 472 6.88 -9.29 -39.61
CA LEU A 472 8.02 -10.16 -39.21
C LEU A 472 8.52 -11.02 -40.41
N SER A 473 8.06 -10.78 -41.61
CA SER A 473 8.53 -11.45 -42.84
C SER A 473 8.39 -12.98 -42.79
N LEU A 474 7.22 -13.48 -42.31
CA LEU A 474 6.89 -14.90 -42.44
C LEU A 474 6.99 -15.29 -43.93
N LYS A 475 7.51 -16.51 -44.20
CA LYS A 475 7.73 -16.97 -45.58
C LYS A 475 6.50 -16.70 -46.47
N PRO A 476 6.67 -16.09 -47.68
CA PRO A 476 5.56 -15.70 -48.54
C PRO A 476 4.61 -16.84 -48.88
N GLU A 477 5.13 -18.06 -49.06
CA GLU A 477 4.34 -19.25 -49.33
C GLU A 477 3.38 -19.59 -48.20
N ILE A 478 3.84 -19.42 -46.90
CA ILE A 478 3.01 -19.65 -45.72
C ILE A 478 1.96 -18.53 -45.58
N LEU A 479 2.37 -17.28 -45.79
CA LEU A 479 1.43 -16.13 -45.78
C LEU A 479 0.30 -16.29 -46.77
N LYS A 480 0.62 -16.72 -48.00
CA LYS A 480 -0.38 -16.98 -49.02
C LYS A 480 -1.37 -18.09 -48.63
N MET A 481 -0.88 -19.21 -48.05
CA MET A 481 -1.75 -20.27 -47.54
C MET A 481 -2.65 -19.82 -46.41
N VAL A 482 -2.18 -18.95 -45.54
CA VAL A 482 -2.99 -18.36 -44.45
C VAL A 482 -4.06 -17.43 -45.04
N GLU A 483 -3.71 -16.58 -46.00
CA GLU A 483 -4.64 -15.65 -46.66
C GLU A 483 -5.73 -16.37 -47.47
N GLU A 484 -5.42 -17.52 -48.07
CA GLU A 484 -6.38 -18.37 -48.77
C GLU A 484 -7.35 -19.10 -47.81
N SER A 485 -7.01 -19.19 -46.52
CA SER A 485 -7.81 -19.87 -45.49
C SER A 485 -8.69 -18.91 -44.69
N TYR A 486 -8.49 -17.60 -44.85
CA TYR A 486 -9.27 -16.53 -44.22
C TYR A 486 -10.41 -16.06 -45.12
#